data_a23505a4596c1d6de129a9c54262be7d
#
_entry.id   a23505a4596c1d6de129a9c54262be7d
#
_cell.length_a   1.000
_cell.length_b   1.000
_cell.length_c   1.000
_cell.angle_alpha   90.00
_cell.angle_beta   90.00
_cell.angle_gamma   90.00
#
_symmetry.space_group_name_H-M   'P 1'
#
loop_
_entity.id
_entity.type
_entity.pdbx_description
1 polymer ?
#
loop_
_entity_poly.entity_id
_entity_poly.type
_entity_poly.pdbx_seq_one_letter_code
_entity_poly.pdbx_strand_id
1 'polypeptide(L)'
;MPKLSQLACCFLASGTLILTGCQQIAQPKQPATSAIPTAENEFQLQGKIGVRTPQQSGSAFFTWAQQQEQFDIELTGILGVGKTQISGQPGQVSLNSAKTGLIKAATPEELLQRATGWQAPITHLVDWVQARPATSNAQLQKDDTQRISQIIEDGWTVDLSYAAQARLPNRLILKQTLGNGGENRITMVIQNR
;
A
#
# COMPACT_ATOMS: atom_id res chain seq x y z
N MET A 1 49.19 -72.00 61.78
CA MET A 1 49.05 -71.29 63.08
C MET A 1 49.05 -69.82 62.85
N PRO A 2 48.35 -69.05 63.56
CA PRO A 2 46.89 -69.03 63.80
C PRO A 2 46.18 -67.74 63.40
N LYS A 3 44.92 -67.83 63.38
CA LYS A 3 43.88 -67.06 64.09
C LYS A 3 43.46 -65.68 63.60
N LEU A 4 42.23 -65.67 63.33
CA LEU A 4 41.14 -64.84 63.92
C LEU A 4 41.24 -63.32 63.61
N SER A 5 40.24 -62.59 63.18
CA SER A 5 38.93 -62.47 63.85
C SER A 5 38.07 -61.55 63.02
N GLN A 6 36.83 -61.95 62.87
CA GLN A 6 35.59 -61.21 62.79
C GLN A 6 35.66 -59.68 62.96
N LEU A 7 34.94 -58.91 62.12
CA LEU A 7 33.82 -58.16 62.66
C LEU A 7 32.99 -57.55 61.50
N ALA A 8 31.73 -57.84 61.55
CA ALA A 8 30.68 -57.32 60.74
C ALA A 8 30.50 -55.84 61.02
N CYS A 9 30.28 -55.07 59.96
CA CYS A 9 29.63 -53.77 60.09
C CYS A 9 28.76 -53.50 58.88
N CYS A 10 27.48 -53.67 59.15
CA CYS A 10 26.44 -53.24 58.25
C CYS A 10 26.54 -51.74 58.02
N PHE A 11 26.71 -51.32 56.78
CA PHE A 11 26.40 -49.93 56.37
C PHE A 11 25.31 -49.96 55.36
N LEU A 12 24.16 -49.48 55.80
CA LEU A 12 23.02 -49.06 54.99
C LEU A 12 23.47 -47.99 54.06
N ALA A 13 23.58 -48.30 52.80
CA ALA A 13 23.73 -47.27 51.71
C ALA A 13 22.33 -46.78 51.33
N SER A 14 21.96 -45.68 51.92
CA SER A 14 20.80 -44.86 51.44
C SER A 14 21.04 -44.39 50.03
N GLY A 15 20.31 -44.97 49.09
CA GLY A 15 20.29 -44.53 47.73
C GLY A 15 19.56 -43.18 47.58
N THR A 16 20.30 -42.10 47.38
CA THR A 16 19.78 -40.83 47.01
C THR A 16 19.47 -40.86 45.52
N LEU A 17 18.19 -40.99 45.15
CA LEU A 17 17.70 -40.74 43.82
C LEU A 17 17.84 -39.23 43.55
N ILE A 18 18.80 -38.83 42.73
CA ILE A 18 18.90 -37.50 42.19
C ILE A 18 17.91 -37.44 41.03
N LEU A 19 16.72 -36.89 41.28
CA LEU A 19 15.79 -36.46 40.25
C LEU A 19 16.39 -35.20 39.59
N THR A 20 17.07 -35.36 38.47
CA THR A 20 17.39 -34.26 37.55
C THR A 20 16.11 -33.82 36.90
N GLY A 21 15.40 -32.89 37.55
CA GLY A 21 14.31 -32.15 36.96
C GLY A 21 14.88 -31.29 35.82
N CYS A 22 14.52 -31.62 34.58
CA CYS A 22 14.67 -30.67 33.47
C CYS A 22 13.80 -29.44 33.77
N GLN A 23 14.40 -28.41 34.34
CA GLN A 23 13.80 -27.10 34.33
C GLN A 23 13.79 -26.63 32.86
N GLN A 24 12.64 -26.82 32.21
CA GLN A 24 12.31 -26.03 31.02
C GLN A 24 12.29 -24.57 31.47
N ILE A 25 13.37 -23.85 31.17
CA ILE A 25 13.37 -22.40 31.24
C ILE A 25 12.34 -21.98 30.18
N ALA A 26 11.16 -21.65 30.67
CA ALA A 26 10.19 -20.96 29.82
C ALA A 26 10.88 -19.69 29.34
N GLN A 27 11.33 -19.68 28.09
CA GLN A 27 11.73 -18.44 27.41
C GLN A 27 10.57 -17.47 27.58
N PRO A 28 10.80 -16.27 28.11
CA PRO A 28 9.78 -15.25 28.11
C PRO A 28 9.38 -15.07 26.66
N LYS A 29 8.11 -15.34 26.37
CA LYS A 29 7.47 -15.06 25.11
C LYS A 29 7.68 -13.56 24.87
N GLN A 30 8.71 -13.22 24.10
CA GLN A 30 8.89 -11.87 23.61
C GLN A 30 7.54 -11.47 23.00
N PRO A 31 6.93 -10.36 23.45
CA PRO A 31 5.81 -9.84 22.72
C PRO A 31 6.31 -9.68 21.30
N ALA A 32 5.65 -10.35 20.36
CA ALA A 32 5.85 -10.10 18.95
C ALA A 32 5.52 -8.62 18.75
N THR A 33 6.54 -7.80 18.86
CA THR A 33 6.51 -6.47 18.29
C THR A 33 6.37 -6.72 16.80
N SER A 34 5.14 -6.80 16.35
CA SER A 34 4.81 -6.59 14.96
C SER A 34 5.20 -5.13 14.67
N ALA A 35 6.49 -4.87 14.55
CA ALA A 35 6.95 -3.80 13.72
C ALA A 35 6.48 -4.20 12.32
N ILE A 36 5.29 -3.74 11.95
CA ILE A 36 4.92 -3.59 10.57
C ILE A 36 5.96 -2.60 10.06
N PRO A 37 6.91 -3.02 9.21
CA PRO A 37 7.64 -2.05 8.42
C PRO A 37 6.53 -1.44 7.57
N THR A 38 6.10 -0.25 7.89
CA THR A 38 5.38 0.58 6.96
C THR A 38 6.42 0.96 5.93
N ALA A 39 6.66 0.07 4.97
CA ALA A 39 7.42 0.42 3.79
C ALA A 39 6.61 1.56 3.17
N GLU A 40 7.17 2.77 3.23
CA GLU A 40 6.57 3.91 2.55
C GLU A 40 6.26 3.48 1.11
N ASN A 41 5.03 3.72 0.66
CA ASN A 41 4.55 3.33 -0.67
C ASN A 41 4.43 1.81 -0.93
N GLU A 42 4.02 1.03 0.06
CA GLU A 42 3.61 -0.36 -0.13
C GLU A 42 2.13 -0.52 0.20
N PHE A 43 1.31 -0.82 -0.83
CA PHE A 43 -0.12 -1.01 -0.66
C PHE A 43 -0.74 -1.80 -1.81
N GLN A 44 -1.95 -2.31 -1.56
CA GLN A 44 -2.83 -2.87 -2.58
C GLN A 44 -4.19 -2.18 -2.48
N LEU A 45 -4.70 -1.67 -3.58
CA LEU A 45 -5.99 -0.99 -3.64
C LEU A 45 -6.90 -1.65 -4.67
N GLN A 46 -8.17 -1.67 -4.37
CA GLN A 46 -9.22 -2.05 -5.32
C GLN A 46 -10.36 -1.05 -5.24
N GLY A 47 -10.97 -0.77 -6.38
CA GLY A 47 -12.08 0.16 -6.40
C GLY A 47 -12.55 0.54 -7.78
N LYS A 48 -13.10 1.76 -7.88
CA LYS A 48 -13.61 2.33 -9.12
C LYS A 48 -12.96 3.68 -9.38
N ILE A 49 -12.53 3.89 -10.61
CA ILE A 49 -12.03 5.16 -11.10
C ILE A 49 -12.94 5.70 -12.21
N GLY A 50 -13.22 6.99 -12.17
CA GLY A 50 -13.89 7.72 -13.24
C GLY A 50 -13.04 8.89 -13.69
N VAL A 51 -12.95 9.12 -14.98
CA VAL A 51 -12.25 10.25 -15.58
C VAL A 51 -13.24 11.04 -16.41
N ARG A 52 -13.20 12.37 -16.31
CA ARG A 52 -13.94 13.30 -17.11
C ARG A 52 -13.02 14.44 -17.53
N THR A 53 -12.93 14.65 -18.83
CA THR A 53 -12.28 15.81 -19.46
C THR A 53 -13.26 16.47 -20.42
N PRO A 54 -12.98 17.67 -20.96
CA PRO A 54 -13.84 18.26 -21.97
C PRO A 54 -14.02 17.38 -23.23
N GLN A 55 -13.06 16.51 -23.53
CA GLN A 55 -13.05 15.70 -24.75
C GLN A 55 -13.58 14.28 -24.53
N GLN A 56 -13.49 13.75 -23.30
CA GLN A 56 -13.83 12.36 -23.04
C GLN A 56 -14.27 12.12 -21.60
N SER A 57 -15.02 11.05 -21.40
CA SER A 57 -15.35 10.54 -20.09
C SER A 57 -15.39 9.01 -20.09
N GLY A 58 -15.06 8.41 -18.95
CA GLY A 58 -15.09 6.97 -18.80
C GLY A 58 -14.94 6.54 -17.34
N SER A 59 -15.21 5.28 -17.08
CA SER A 59 -14.98 4.70 -15.76
C SER A 59 -14.54 3.25 -15.87
N ALA A 60 -13.77 2.80 -14.89
CA ALA A 60 -13.29 1.43 -14.77
C ALA A 60 -13.29 0.96 -13.33
N PHE A 61 -13.32 -0.34 -13.13
CA PHE A 61 -12.81 -0.94 -11.91
C PHE A 61 -11.30 -1.01 -11.99
N PHE A 62 -10.62 -0.85 -10.87
CA PHE A 62 -9.18 -0.95 -10.80
C PHE A 62 -8.73 -1.88 -9.68
N THR A 63 -7.61 -2.55 -9.91
CA THR A 63 -6.72 -3.09 -8.88
C THR A 63 -5.38 -2.42 -9.04
N TRP A 64 -4.73 -2.05 -7.93
CA TRP A 64 -3.43 -1.39 -7.93
C TRP A 64 -2.56 -1.97 -6.83
N ALA A 65 -1.46 -2.60 -7.21
CA ALA A 65 -0.39 -3.02 -6.31
C ALA A 65 0.76 -2.04 -6.46
N GLN A 66 1.23 -1.51 -5.34
CA GLN A 66 2.40 -0.62 -5.25
C GLN A 66 3.43 -1.24 -4.33
N GLN A 67 4.69 -1.28 -4.76
CA GLN A 67 5.84 -1.72 -3.98
C GLN A 67 6.99 -0.72 -4.21
N GLN A 68 7.13 0.22 -3.28
CA GLN A 68 8.06 1.34 -3.41
C GLN A 68 7.76 2.14 -4.69
N GLU A 69 8.65 2.12 -5.67
CA GLU A 69 8.50 2.78 -6.96
C GLU A 69 7.98 1.85 -8.08
N GLN A 70 7.76 0.57 -7.78
CA GLN A 70 7.18 -0.39 -8.73
C GLN A 70 5.68 -0.47 -8.56
N PHE A 71 4.96 -0.56 -9.66
CA PHE A 71 3.50 -0.67 -9.63
C PHE A 71 2.97 -1.61 -10.71
N ASP A 72 1.82 -2.20 -10.39
CA ASP A 72 0.99 -2.95 -11.33
C ASP A 72 -0.47 -2.50 -11.13
N ILE A 73 -1.10 -2.03 -12.20
CA ILE A 73 -2.48 -1.54 -12.20
C ILE A 73 -3.25 -2.27 -13.29
N GLU A 74 -4.36 -2.82 -12.91
CA GLU A 74 -5.32 -3.39 -13.85
C GLU A 74 -6.58 -2.54 -13.88
N LEU A 75 -7.03 -2.19 -15.06
CA LEU A 75 -8.28 -1.45 -15.28
C LEU A 75 -9.22 -2.32 -16.09
N THR A 76 -10.46 -2.52 -15.60
CA THR A 76 -11.49 -3.30 -16.27
C THR A 76 -12.71 -2.44 -16.53
N GLY A 77 -13.21 -2.47 -17.75
CA GLY A 77 -14.43 -1.74 -18.13
C GLY A 77 -14.21 -0.30 -18.59
N ILE A 78 -12.97 0.14 -18.85
CA ILE A 78 -12.74 1.46 -19.47
C ILE A 78 -13.35 1.47 -20.87
N LEU A 79 -14.19 2.49 -21.13
CA LEU A 79 -14.82 2.74 -22.43
C LEU A 79 -15.57 1.51 -23.00
N GLY A 80 -16.09 0.64 -22.12
CA GLY A 80 -16.95 -0.46 -22.49
C GLY A 80 -16.26 -1.69 -23.06
N VAL A 81 -14.92 -1.73 -23.16
CA VAL A 81 -14.24 -2.89 -23.75
C VAL A 81 -12.90 -3.19 -23.07
N GLY A 82 -12.83 -4.39 -22.47
CA GLY A 82 -11.57 -5.05 -22.22
C GLY A 82 -10.84 -4.68 -20.92
N LYS A 83 -9.72 -5.34 -20.77
CA LYS A 83 -8.75 -5.19 -19.71
C LYS A 83 -7.60 -4.32 -20.21
N THR A 84 -7.17 -3.36 -19.38
CA THR A 84 -5.96 -2.59 -19.59
C THR A 84 -5.02 -2.86 -18.43
N GLN A 85 -3.82 -3.27 -18.72
CA GLN A 85 -2.77 -3.51 -17.74
C GLN A 85 -1.71 -2.42 -17.86
N ILE A 86 -1.36 -1.81 -16.74
CA ILE A 86 -0.35 -0.76 -16.66
C ILE A 86 0.65 -1.19 -15.60
N SER A 87 1.91 -1.27 -15.95
CA SER A 87 2.96 -1.65 -15.01
C SER A 87 4.20 -0.79 -15.24
N GLY A 88 4.99 -0.62 -14.19
CA GLY A 88 6.18 0.18 -14.31
C GLY A 88 7.08 0.22 -13.09
N GLN A 89 8.23 0.80 -13.36
CA GLN A 89 9.26 1.19 -12.40
C GLN A 89 9.93 2.47 -12.95
N PRO A 90 10.76 3.17 -12.17
CA PRO A 90 11.45 4.37 -12.64
C PRO A 90 12.14 4.17 -13.97
N GLY A 91 11.86 5.07 -14.93
CA GLY A 91 12.43 5.06 -16.27
C GLY A 91 11.80 4.06 -17.24
N GLN A 92 10.90 3.20 -16.80
CA GLN A 92 10.28 2.19 -17.65
C GLN A 92 8.85 1.87 -17.23
N VAL A 93 7.88 2.38 -17.98
CA VAL A 93 6.47 2.11 -17.77
C VAL A 93 5.82 1.59 -19.06
N SER A 94 4.80 0.76 -18.92
CA SER A 94 4.08 0.20 -20.05
C SER A 94 2.58 0.10 -19.79
N LEU A 95 1.80 0.24 -20.84
CA LEU A 95 0.37 -0.01 -20.91
C LEU A 95 0.13 -1.04 -22.00
N ASN A 96 -0.69 -2.03 -21.70
CA ASN A 96 -1.14 -3.02 -22.67
C ASN A 96 -2.67 -3.14 -22.62
N SER A 97 -3.32 -2.95 -23.74
CA SER A 97 -4.77 -3.14 -23.88
C SER A 97 -5.14 -3.66 -25.27
N ALA A 98 -6.31 -4.29 -25.37
CA ALA A 98 -6.82 -4.75 -26.66
C ALA A 98 -7.04 -3.60 -27.65
N LYS A 99 -7.32 -2.38 -27.15
CA LYS A 99 -7.61 -1.21 -27.99
C LYS A 99 -6.35 -0.54 -28.54
N THR A 100 -5.31 -0.40 -27.73
CA THR A 100 -4.11 0.39 -28.08
C THR A 100 -2.90 -0.49 -28.37
N GLY A 101 -2.97 -1.79 -28.05
CA GLY A 101 -1.80 -2.65 -27.99
C GLY A 101 -0.84 -2.25 -26.88
N LEU A 102 0.44 -2.51 -27.06
CA LEU A 102 1.50 -2.18 -26.11
C LEU A 102 2.04 -0.78 -26.38
N ILE A 103 1.95 0.10 -25.37
CA ILE A 103 2.58 1.43 -25.34
C ILE A 103 3.63 1.44 -24.24
N LYS A 104 4.81 1.99 -24.50
CA LYS A 104 5.89 2.16 -23.53
C LYS A 104 6.27 3.64 -23.41
N ALA A 105 6.69 4.06 -22.22
CA ALA A 105 7.15 5.41 -21.93
C ALA A 105 8.21 5.38 -20.80
N ALA A 106 8.85 6.52 -20.54
CA ALA A 106 9.78 6.65 -19.44
C ALA A 106 9.07 6.96 -18.13
N THR A 107 7.91 7.66 -18.18
CA THR A 107 7.13 8.06 -16.99
C THR A 107 5.65 7.73 -17.15
N PRO A 108 4.91 7.59 -16.04
CA PRO A 108 3.45 7.41 -16.07
C PRO A 108 2.72 8.56 -16.77
N GLU A 109 3.19 9.80 -16.62
CA GLU A 109 2.62 10.99 -17.25
C GLU A 109 2.77 10.94 -18.77
N GLU A 110 3.97 10.58 -19.26
CA GLU A 110 4.23 10.39 -20.68
C GLU A 110 3.37 9.25 -21.24
N LEU A 111 3.25 8.15 -20.49
CA LEU A 111 2.40 7.03 -20.87
C LEU A 111 0.93 7.46 -21.03
N LEU A 112 0.41 8.22 -20.05
CA LEU A 112 -0.94 8.76 -20.10
C LEU A 112 -1.13 9.67 -21.32
N GLN A 113 -0.19 10.59 -21.56
CA GLN A 113 -0.22 11.50 -22.72
C GLN A 113 -0.25 10.72 -24.03
N ARG A 114 0.57 9.70 -24.19
CA ARG A 114 0.61 8.86 -25.39
C ARG A 114 -0.68 8.06 -25.60
N ALA A 115 -1.25 7.55 -24.50
CA ALA A 115 -2.43 6.69 -24.57
C ALA A 115 -3.73 7.45 -24.74
N THR A 116 -3.82 8.69 -24.24
CA THR A 116 -5.09 9.42 -24.10
C THR A 116 -5.09 10.84 -24.67
N GLY A 117 -3.92 11.43 -24.91
CA GLY A 117 -3.77 12.79 -25.39
C GLY A 117 -3.88 13.88 -24.32
N TRP A 118 -4.08 13.55 -23.03
CA TRP A 118 -4.12 14.51 -21.93
C TRP A 118 -3.10 14.19 -20.84
N GLN A 119 -2.85 15.14 -19.94
CA GLN A 119 -1.84 15.04 -18.90
C GLN A 119 -2.48 15.13 -17.51
N ALA A 120 -1.93 14.34 -16.57
CA ALA A 120 -2.21 14.44 -15.15
C ALA A 120 -0.97 13.97 -14.39
N PRO A 121 -0.72 14.46 -13.16
CA PRO A 121 0.41 14.04 -12.33
C PRO A 121 0.11 12.67 -11.69
N ILE A 122 0.23 11.63 -12.49
CA ILE A 122 -0.14 10.26 -12.08
C ILE A 122 0.74 9.76 -10.95
N THR A 123 2.02 10.13 -10.93
CA THR A 123 2.96 9.78 -9.85
C THR A 123 2.50 10.31 -8.50
N HIS A 124 1.85 11.48 -8.45
CA HIS A 124 1.33 12.05 -7.19
C HIS A 124 0.18 11.24 -6.59
N LEU A 125 -0.50 10.40 -7.38
CA LEU A 125 -1.57 9.54 -6.87
C LEU A 125 -1.08 8.61 -5.76
N VAL A 126 0.20 8.19 -5.78
CA VAL A 126 0.81 7.33 -4.76
C VAL A 126 0.74 7.99 -3.38
N ASP A 127 0.95 9.30 -3.31
CA ASP A 127 0.88 10.07 -2.07
C ASP A 127 -0.57 10.44 -1.73
N TRP A 128 -1.34 10.89 -2.70
CA TRP A 128 -2.72 11.34 -2.47
C TRP A 128 -3.63 10.22 -1.95
N VAL A 129 -3.49 8.98 -2.42
CA VAL A 129 -4.28 7.84 -1.88
C VAL A 129 -3.93 7.52 -0.43
N GLN A 130 -2.79 8.01 0.05
CA GLN A 130 -2.32 7.89 1.42
C GLN A 130 -2.55 9.18 2.24
N ALA A 131 -3.30 10.15 1.70
CA ALA A 131 -3.54 11.45 2.30
C ALA A 131 -2.25 12.23 2.60
N ARG A 132 -1.27 12.16 1.71
CA ARG A 132 -0.01 12.91 1.79
C ARG A 132 0.12 13.87 0.61
N PRO A 133 0.74 15.05 0.80
CA PRO A 133 1.15 15.88 -0.33
C PRO A 133 2.32 15.22 -1.07
N ALA A 134 2.36 15.35 -2.38
CA ALA A 134 3.46 14.86 -3.21
C ALA A 134 4.60 15.89 -3.30
N THR A 135 4.30 17.16 -3.04
CA THR A 135 5.28 18.26 -3.11
C THR A 135 5.33 19.08 -1.82
N SER A 136 6.46 19.72 -1.57
CA SER A 136 6.63 20.61 -0.41
C SER A 136 5.82 21.91 -0.49
N ASN A 137 5.32 22.28 -1.67
CA ASN A 137 4.56 23.51 -1.91
C ASN A 137 3.04 23.31 -1.80
N ALA A 138 2.60 22.13 -1.44
CA ALA A 138 1.19 21.80 -1.31
C ALA A 138 0.51 22.64 -0.22
N GLN A 139 -0.68 23.13 -0.51
CA GLN A 139 -1.57 23.75 0.48
C GLN A 139 -2.53 22.68 1.00
N LEU A 140 -2.66 22.59 2.31
CA LEU A 140 -3.43 21.55 2.98
C LEU A 140 -4.59 22.16 3.77
N GLN A 141 -5.76 21.54 3.65
CA GLN A 141 -6.87 21.77 4.57
C GLN A 141 -7.14 20.49 5.36
N LYS A 142 -7.62 20.65 6.59
CA LYS A 142 -7.94 19.52 7.47
C LYS A 142 -9.40 19.58 7.89
N ASP A 143 -9.97 18.41 8.15
CA ASP A 143 -11.29 18.26 8.75
C ASP A 143 -11.25 18.47 10.29
N ASP A 144 -12.42 18.44 10.92
CA ASP A 144 -12.56 18.61 12.39
C ASP A 144 -11.81 17.54 13.19
N THR A 145 -11.45 16.43 12.56
CA THR A 145 -10.67 15.34 13.17
C THR A 145 -9.18 15.41 12.85
N GLN A 146 -8.71 16.54 12.28
CA GLN A 146 -7.33 16.81 11.89
C GLN A 146 -6.78 15.92 10.75
N ARG A 147 -7.64 15.21 9.99
CA ARG A 147 -7.24 14.50 8.77
C ARG A 147 -7.19 15.50 7.61
N ILE A 148 -6.30 15.28 6.66
CA ILE A 148 -6.23 16.12 5.46
C ILE A 148 -7.50 15.89 4.64
N SER A 149 -8.30 16.92 4.47
CA SER A 149 -9.54 16.91 3.67
C SER A 149 -9.37 17.46 2.27
N GLN A 150 -8.34 18.30 2.05
CA GLN A 150 -8.02 18.82 0.74
C GLN A 150 -6.50 19.03 0.59
N ILE A 151 -5.98 18.74 -0.60
CA ILE A 151 -4.61 19.04 -1.02
C ILE A 151 -4.70 19.87 -2.30
N ILE A 152 -3.97 20.99 -2.35
CA ILE A 152 -3.86 21.84 -3.54
C ILE A 152 -2.39 21.91 -3.93
N GLU A 153 -2.02 21.32 -5.04
CA GLU A 153 -0.65 21.31 -5.55
C GLU A 153 -0.63 21.07 -7.06
N ASP A 154 0.37 21.61 -7.75
CA ASP A 154 0.60 21.47 -9.20
C ASP A 154 -0.62 21.72 -10.07
N GLY A 155 -1.46 22.71 -9.67
CA GLY A 155 -2.67 23.09 -10.40
C GLY A 155 -3.85 22.13 -10.22
N TRP A 156 -3.73 21.17 -9.32
CA TRP A 156 -4.79 20.24 -8.94
C TRP A 156 -5.34 20.55 -7.55
N THR A 157 -6.63 20.37 -7.40
CA THR A 157 -7.33 20.33 -6.12
C THR A 157 -7.80 18.90 -5.88
N VAL A 158 -7.36 18.31 -4.78
CA VAL A 158 -7.67 16.91 -4.40
C VAL A 158 -8.51 16.94 -3.15
N ASP A 159 -9.80 16.67 -3.28
CA ASP A 159 -10.72 16.52 -2.15
C ASP A 159 -10.67 15.07 -1.65
N LEU A 160 -10.46 14.89 -0.35
CA LEU A 160 -10.34 13.60 0.31
C LEU A 160 -11.54 13.36 1.23
N SER A 161 -12.16 12.20 1.12
CA SER A 161 -13.26 11.78 2.00
C SER A 161 -12.92 10.45 2.64
N TYR A 162 -13.39 10.26 3.87
CA TYR A 162 -13.06 9.12 4.72
C TYR A 162 -14.31 8.39 5.17
N ALA A 163 -14.25 7.08 5.26
CA ALA A 163 -15.23 6.33 6.03
C ALA A 163 -15.13 6.67 7.52
N ALA A 164 -16.17 6.40 8.29
CA ALA A 164 -16.15 6.63 9.72
C ALA A 164 -14.92 5.96 10.36
N GLN A 165 -14.19 6.72 11.19
CA GLN A 165 -12.97 6.27 11.92
C GLN A 165 -11.78 5.81 11.03
N ALA A 166 -11.90 5.89 9.71
CA ALA A 166 -10.79 5.54 8.83
C ALA A 166 -9.66 6.59 8.90
N ARG A 167 -8.42 6.11 8.88
CA ARG A 167 -7.22 6.98 8.83
C ARG A 167 -6.86 7.38 7.41
N LEU A 168 -7.19 6.54 6.43
CA LEU A 168 -6.90 6.76 5.02
C LEU A 168 -8.19 7.01 4.25
N PRO A 169 -8.15 7.85 3.21
CA PRO A 169 -9.34 8.21 2.44
C PRO A 169 -9.84 7.01 1.62
N ASN A 170 -11.14 6.86 1.55
CA ASN A 170 -11.80 5.90 0.67
C ASN A 170 -12.37 6.55 -0.60
N ARG A 171 -12.33 7.87 -0.70
CA ARG A 171 -12.74 8.60 -1.89
C ARG A 171 -11.83 9.80 -2.13
N LEU A 172 -11.40 9.97 -3.37
CA LEU A 172 -10.65 11.13 -3.85
C LEU A 172 -11.38 11.73 -5.03
N ILE A 173 -11.48 13.06 -5.07
CA ILE A 173 -11.93 13.82 -6.23
C ILE A 173 -10.83 14.80 -6.58
N LEU A 174 -10.19 14.58 -7.71
CA LEU A 174 -9.14 15.42 -8.24
C LEU A 174 -9.73 16.32 -9.31
N LYS A 175 -9.46 17.61 -9.23
CA LYS A 175 -9.97 18.62 -10.17
C LYS A 175 -8.84 19.51 -10.65
N GLN A 176 -8.84 19.81 -11.92
CA GLN A 176 -7.95 20.80 -12.55
C GLN A 176 -8.79 21.74 -13.41
N THR A 177 -8.75 23.03 -13.11
CA THR A 177 -9.37 24.07 -13.95
C THR A 177 -8.44 24.37 -15.12
N LEU A 178 -8.98 24.33 -16.33
CA LEU A 178 -8.26 24.65 -17.54
C LEU A 178 -8.39 26.13 -17.90
N GLY A 179 -7.40 26.67 -18.62
CA GLY A 179 -7.39 28.09 -19.00
C GLY A 179 -8.60 28.55 -19.88
N ASN A 180 -9.31 27.61 -20.50
CA ASN A 180 -10.53 27.86 -21.28
C ASN A 180 -11.82 27.70 -20.45
N GLY A 181 -11.74 27.59 -19.12
CA GLY A 181 -12.87 27.37 -18.23
C GLY A 181 -13.38 25.94 -18.13
N GLY A 182 -12.79 25.01 -18.87
CA GLY A 182 -13.06 23.58 -18.74
C GLY A 182 -12.47 22.98 -17.46
N GLU A 183 -12.85 21.76 -17.12
CA GLU A 183 -12.36 21.02 -15.97
C GLU A 183 -11.93 19.60 -16.37
N ASN A 184 -10.75 19.20 -15.93
CA ASN A 184 -10.39 17.81 -15.83
C ASN A 184 -10.76 17.30 -14.43
N ARG A 185 -11.40 16.13 -14.37
CA ARG A 185 -11.81 15.53 -13.11
C ARG A 185 -11.48 14.04 -13.11
N ILE A 186 -10.84 13.59 -12.01
CA ILE A 186 -10.67 12.17 -11.70
C ILE A 186 -11.42 11.91 -10.40
N THR A 187 -12.22 10.86 -10.37
CA THR A 187 -12.88 10.40 -9.13
C THR A 187 -12.42 8.98 -8.86
N MET A 188 -11.84 8.75 -7.70
CA MET A 188 -11.48 7.41 -7.22
C MET A 188 -12.32 7.05 -6.01
N VAL A 189 -12.87 5.84 -6.01
CA VAL A 189 -13.54 5.22 -4.86
C VAL A 189 -12.80 3.96 -4.53
N ILE A 190 -12.13 3.93 -3.39
CA ILE A 190 -11.35 2.79 -2.90
C ILE A 190 -12.29 1.95 -2.04
N GLN A 191 -12.48 0.70 -2.43
CA GLN A 191 -13.36 -0.27 -1.77
C GLN A 191 -12.59 -1.18 -0.82
N ASN A 192 -11.37 -1.56 -1.20
CA ASN A 192 -10.48 -2.41 -0.42
C ASN A 192 -9.05 -1.86 -0.44
N ARG A 193 -8.35 -2.09 0.68
CA ARG A 193 -6.95 -1.77 0.92
C ARG A 193 -6.25 -2.96 1.56
#